data_7083bb8eab28b916172d88eec402223a
#
_entry.id   7083bb8eab28b916172d88eec402223a
#
_cell.length_a   1.000
_cell.length_b   1.000
_cell.length_c   1.000
_cell.angle_alpha   90.00
_cell.angle_beta   90.00
_cell.angle_gamma   90.00
#
_symmetry.space_group_name_H-M   'P 1'
#
loop_
_entity.id
_entity.type
_entity.pdbx_description
1 polymer ?
#
loop_
_entity_poly.entity_id
_entity_poly.type
_entity_poly.pdbx_seq_one_letter_code
_entity_poly.pdbx_strand_id
1 'polypeptide(L)'
;MASQSCRRGHLSGEFTIEYVELPNGPIPAREFIDSLDDNASARIDAFIERLRTYGNRMEGKFVKKLTRDILELRVKHFDRIFRVLFFYQRGMLIVVTSGFQKRTERTPPGEITRAERLRELWMKYRNRYGGSQEEREAILKELSQ
;
A
#
# COMPACT_ATOMS: atom_id res chain seq x y z
N MET A 1 20.12 20.64 0.22
CA MET A 1 19.79 19.82 0.32
C MET A 1 19.21 19.14 0.30
N ALA A 2 19.64 19.27 0.55
CA ALA A 2 19.10 18.40 0.65
C ALA A 2 18.70 17.75 0.74
N SER A 3 19.02 18.13 0.80
CA SER A 3 18.63 17.42 1.10
C SER A 3 18.44 16.71 1.23
N GLN A 4 18.68 17.04 1.34
CA GLN A 4 18.50 16.28 1.64
C GLN A 4 18.20 15.46 1.67
N SER A 5 18.78 15.71 1.56
CA SER A 5 18.55 14.80 1.71
C SER A 5 18.59 13.95 1.88
N CYS A 6 19.18 14.28 1.85
CA CYS A 6 19.14 13.34 2.06
C CYS A 6 19.10 12.86 2.39
N ARG A 7 19.28 13.14 2.35
CA ARG A 7 19.08 12.60 2.82
C ARG A 7 18.81 11.85 3.17
N ARG A 8 19.28 12.06 3.24
CA ARG A 8 19.03 11.29 3.83
C ARG A 8 18.83 10.36 4.21
N GLY A 9 19.26 10.18 4.11
CA GLY A 9 19.17 9.14 4.45
C GLY A 9 19.25 8.50 5.09
N HIS A 10 19.79 8.56 5.10
CA HIS A 10 19.84 7.78 5.83
C HIS A 10 19.90 7.54 6.83
N LEU A 11 20.52 7.24 6.29
CA LEU A 11 20.75 7.37 7.68
C LEU A 11 19.55 7.29 8.56
N SER A 12 18.54 7.93 8.18
CA SER A 12 17.34 8.02 8.99
C SER A 12 16.66 6.67 9.18
N GLY A 13 16.92 5.70 8.32
CA GLY A 13 16.22 4.44 8.36
C GLY A 13 14.77 4.54 7.94
N GLU A 14 14.42 5.62 7.27
CA GLU A 14 13.06 5.77 6.75
C GLU A 14 12.84 4.94 5.50
N PHE A 15 11.60 4.50 5.34
CA PHE A 15 11.20 3.74 4.17
C PHE A 15 10.74 4.67 3.06
N THR A 16 10.72 4.14 1.84
CA THR A 16 10.10 4.82 0.71
C THR A 16 8.73 4.21 0.52
N ILE A 17 7.71 5.05 0.35
CA ILE A 17 6.35 4.58 0.09
C ILE A 17 6.11 4.58 -1.41
N GLU A 18 5.61 3.47 -1.91
CA GLU A 18 5.21 3.34 -3.30
C GLU A 18 3.80 2.74 -3.33
N TYR A 19 3.01 3.10 -4.33
CA TYR A 19 1.67 2.58 -4.49
C TYR A 19 1.61 1.69 -5.71
N VAL A 20 0.84 0.60 -5.63
CA VAL A 20 0.61 -0.22 -6.82
C VAL A 20 -0.25 0.57 -7.79
N GLU A 21 0.23 0.69 -9.01
CA GLU A 21 -0.48 1.35 -10.09
C GLU A 21 -0.90 0.29 -11.12
N LEU A 22 -2.15 0.35 -11.55
CA LEU A 22 -2.64 -0.57 -12.57
C LEU A 22 -2.11 -0.17 -13.94
N PRO A 23 -1.99 -1.14 -14.87
CA PRO A 23 -1.42 -0.86 -16.20
C PRO A 23 -2.09 0.26 -16.98
N ASN A 24 -3.38 0.51 -16.71
CA ASN A 24 -4.12 1.57 -17.37
C ASN A 24 -4.14 2.88 -16.59
N GLY A 25 -3.36 2.97 -15.50
CA GLY A 25 -3.16 4.20 -14.76
C GLY A 25 -3.75 4.32 -13.36
N PRO A 26 -4.89 3.73 -13.03
CA PRO A 26 -5.47 3.87 -11.69
C PRO A 26 -4.58 3.31 -10.59
N ILE A 27 -4.63 3.96 -9.43
CA ILE A 27 -3.90 3.54 -8.24
C ILE A 27 -4.94 3.18 -7.18
N PRO A 28 -5.25 1.89 -6.99
CA PRO A 28 -6.37 1.47 -6.15
C PRO A 28 -6.38 2.07 -4.73
N ALA A 29 -5.24 2.09 -4.06
CA ALA A 29 -5.18 2.64 -2.71
C ALA A 29 -5.48 4.14 -2.71
N ARG A 30 -4.93 4.88 -3.68
CA ARG A 30 -5.18 6.32 -3.76
C ARG A 30 -6.64 6.61 -4.13
N GLU A 31 -7.23 5.82 -5.00
CA GLU A 31 -8.64 6.00 -5.34
C GLU A 31 -9.52 5.83 -4.10
N PHE A 32 -9.21 4.82 -3.29
CA PHE A 32 -9.94 4.62 -2.05
C PHE A 32 -9.77 5.82 -1.11
N ILE A 33 -8.51 6.22 -0.84
CA ILE A 33 -8.22 7.30 0.10
C ILE A 33 -8.86 8.62 -0.38
N ASP A 34 -8.71 8.91 -1.66
CA ASP A 34 -9.19 10.17 -2.22
C ASP A 34 -10.71 10.22 -2.34
N SER A 35 -11.39 9.08 -2.25
CA SER A 35 -12.85 9.03 -2.27
C SER A 35 -13.48 9.40 -0.93
N LEU A 36 -12.68 9.47 0.13
CA LEU A 36 -13.15 9.76 1.47
C LEU A 36 -13.23 11.27 1.72
N ASP A 37 -13.93 11.63 2.80
CA ASP A 37 -13.93 13.03 3.23
C ASP A 37 -12.51 13.49 3.58
N ASP A 38 -12.28 14.80 3.50
CA ASP A 38 -10.95 15.38 3.68
C ASP A 38 -10.28 15.00 4.99
N ASN A 39 -11.04 14.97 6.09
CA ASN A 39 -10.47 14.63 7.39
C ASN A 39 -10.04 13.17 7.48
N ALA A 40 -10.83 12.26 6.95
CA ALA A 40 -10.49 10.84 6.93
C ALA A 40 -9.28 10.58 6.03
N SER A 41 -9.28 11.19 4.85
CA SER A 41 -8.19 11.08 3.90
C SER A 41 -6.87 11.58 4.51
N ALA A 42 -6.91 12.75 5.14
CA ALA A 42 -5.73 13.32 5.78
C ALA A 42 -5.23 12.43 6.93
N ARG A 43 -6.14 11.82 7.67
CA ARG A 43 -5.77 10.92 8.76
C ARG A 43 -5.04 9.69 8.26
N ILE A 44 -5.55 9.11 7.17
CA ILE A 44 -4.90 7.94 6.57
C ILE A 44 -3.51 8.31 6.06
N ASP A 45 -3.39 9.44 5.37
CA ASP A 45 -2.10 9.90 4.86
C ASP A 45 -1.10 10.14 5.98
N ALA A 46 -1.57 10.67 7.12
CA ALA A 46 -0.70 10.87 8.29
C ALA A 46 -0.20 9.54 8.83
N PHE A 47 -1.04 8.49 8.84
CA PHE A 47 -0.63 7.17 9.29
C PHE A 47 0.34 6.51 8.31
N ILE A 48 0.16 6.73 7.03
CA ILE A 48 1.11 6.23 6.03
C ILE A 48 2.47 6.91 6.22
N GLU A 49 2.47 8.20 6.57
CA GLU A 49 3.71 8.90 6.88
C GLU A 49 4.39 8.32 8.13
N ARG A 50 3.61 7.93 9.13
CA ARG A 50 4.17 7.24 10.29
C ARG A 50 4.76 5.90 9.90
N LEU A 51 4.08 5.19 9.01
CA LEU A 51 4.57 3.90 8.53
C LEU A 51 5.90 4.09 7.80
N ARG A 52 6.03 5.16 7.02
CA ARG A 52 7.27 5.48 6.33
C ARG A 52 8.42 5.68 7.33
N THR A 53 8.13 6.30 8.45
CA THR A 53 9.15 6.60 9.46
C THR A 53 9.47 5.40 10.33
N TYR A 54 8.46 4.69 10.80
CA TYR A 54 8.63 3.65 11.82
C TYR A 54 8.56 2.22 11.30
N GLY A 55 7.93 2.00 10.15
CA GLY A 55 7.88 0.69 9.52
C GLY A 55 7.43 -0.42 10.45
N ASN A 56 8.24 -1.47 10.54
CA ASN A 56 7.91 -2.66 11.32
C ASN A 56 7.80 -2.40 12.82
N ARG A 57 8.25 -1.26 13.31
CA ARG A 57 8.06 -0.92 14.73
C ARG A 57 6.61 -0.61 15.06
N MET A 58 5.76 -0.46 14.05
CA MET A 58 4.33 -0.23 14.26
C MET A 58 3.54 -1.53 14.41
N GLU A 59 4.18 -2.68 14.19
CA GLU A 59 3.50 -3.97 14.32
C GLU A 59 2.99 -4.21 15.75
N GLY A 60 1.83 -4.84 15.83
CA GLY A 60 1.19 -5.14 17.09
C GLY A 60 0.16 -4.13 17.54
N LYS A 61 0.38 -2.84 17.28
CA LYS A 61 -0.56 -1.79 17.68
C LYS A 61 -1.34 -1.23 16.49
N PHE A 62 -0.63 -0.84 15.44
CA PHE A 62 -1.27 -0.23 14.26
C PHE A 62 -1.15 -1.09 13.02
N VAL A 63 -0.24 -2.05 13.03
CA VAL A 63 0.02 -2.91 11.90
C VAL A 63 -0.14 -4.37 12.32
N LYS A 64 -0.85 -5.13 11.49
CA LYS A 64 -1.08 -6.55 11.72
C LYS A 64 -0.68 -7.33 10.48
N LYS A 65 0.01 -8.44 10.68
CA LYS A 65 0.36 -9.32 9.58
C LYS A 65 -0.83 -10.20 9.24
N LEU A 66 -1.26 -10.19 7.98
CA LEU A 66 -2.42 -10.96 7.52
C LEU A 66 -2.01 -12.28 6.89
N THR A 67 -1.02 -12.26 6.03
CA THR A 67 -0.47 -13.45 5.39
C THR A 67 1.04 -13.33 5.43
N ARG A 68 1.70 -14.28 4.77
CA ARG A 68 3.15 -14.27 4.70
C ARG A 68 3.69 -12.94 4.17
N ASP A 69 3.01 -12.37 3.20
CA ASP A 69 3.51 -11.19 2.50
C ASP A 69 2.71 -9.91 2.77
N ILE A 70 1.44 -10.03 3.10
CA ILE A 70 0.54 -8.88 3.22
C ILE A 70 0.34 -8.47 4.66
N LEU A 71 0.50 -7.18 4.91
CA LEU A 71 0.25 -6.58 6.22
C LEU A 71 -0.88 -5.55 6.10
N GLU A 72 -1.42 -5.18 7.23
CA GLU A 72 -2.56 -4.27 7.30
C GLU A 72 -2.24 -3.14 8.26
N LEU A 73 -2.40 -1.91 7.78
CA LEU A 73 -2.32 -0.71 8.60
C LEU A 73 -3.73 -0.34 9.01
N ARG A 74 -3.96 -0.25 10.31
CA ARG A 74 -5.26 0.10 10.87
C ARG A 74 -5.29 1.58 11.21
N VAL A 75 -6.27 2.29 10.68
CA VAL A 75 -6.43 3.72 10.93
C VAL A 75 -7.81 3.98 11.49
N LYS A 76 -7.87 4.40 12.74
CA LYS A 76 -9.14 4.73 13.37
C LYS A 76 -9.40 6.22 13.26
N HIS A 77 -10.63 6.59 12.89
CA HIS A 77 -11.05 7.97 12.79
C HIS A 77 -12.49 8.07 13.27
N PHE A 78 -12.65 8.57 14.50
CA PHE A 78 -13.93 8.56 15.21
C PHE A 78 -14.46 7.12 15.32
N ASP A 79 -15.67 6.86 14.78
CA ASP A 79 -16.29 5.54 14.83
C ASP A 79 -15.97 4.69 13.57
N ARG A 80 -15.17 5.22 12.65
CA ARG A 80 -14.78 4.48 11.45
C ARG A 80 -13.39 3.90 11.59
N ILE A 81 -13.20 2.72 11.02
CA ILE A 81 -11.89 2.10 10.97
C ILE A 81 -11.57 1.80 9.51
N PHE A 82 -10.45 2.35 9.07
CA PHE A 82 -9.97 2.13 7.72
C PHE A 82 -8.78 1.16 7.77
N ARG A 83 -8.63 0.38 6.74
CA ARG A 83 -7.53 -0.54 6.63
C ARG A 83 -6.82 -0.34 5.31
N VAL A 84 -5.49 -0.25 5.38
CA VAL A 84 -4.64 -0.07 4.21
C VAL A 84 -3.70 -1.27 4.16
N LEU A 85 -3.72 -1.99 3.04
CA LEU A 85 -2.93 -3.19 2.88
C LEU A 85 -1.63 -2.87 2.15
N PHE A 86 -0.56 -3.51 2.57
CA PHE A 86 0.77 -3.21 2.02
C PHE A 86 1.70 -4.40 2.21
N PHE A 87 2.86 -4.33 1.58
CA PHE A 87 3.92 -5.31 1.80
C PHE A 87 5.27 -4.61 1.80
N TYR A 88 6.26 -5.25 2.41
CA TYR A 88 7.63 -4.76 2.42
C TYR A 88 8.40 -5.35 1.26
N GLN A 89 9.35 -4.57 0.74
CA GLN A 89 10.24 -5.02 -0.31
C GLN A 89 11.66 -4.55 0.00
N ARG A 90 12.61 -5.16 -0.63
CA ARG A 90 14.02 -4.84 -0.43
C ARG A 90 14.31 -3.37 -0.68
N GLY A 91 15.31 -2.84 0.03
CA GLY A 91 15.72 -1.45 -0.13
C GLY A 91 14.88 -0.49 0.67
N MET A 92 14.32 -0.94 1.80
CA MET A 92 13.51 -0.08 2.67
C MET A 92 12.28 0.45 1.93
N LEU A 93 11.62 -0.43 1.20
CA LEU A 93 10.46 -0.06 0.39
C LEU A 93 9.18 -0.65 0.98
N ILE A 94 8.16 0.19 1.11
CA ILE A 94 6.80 -0.20 1.50
C ILE A 94 5.91 0.05 0.29
N VAL A 95 5.23 -1.00 -0.17
CA VAL A 95 4.36 -0.90 -1.33
C VAL A 95 2.91 -1.06 -0.88
N VAL A 96 2.12 -0.02 -1.07
CA VAL A 96 0.71 0.01 -0.67
C VAL A 96 -0.14 -0.53 -1.80
N THR A 97 -0.96 -1.53 -1.51
CA THR A 97 -1.76 -2.20 -2.53
C THR A 97 -3.17 -1.62 -2.63
N SER A 98 -3.88 -1.57 -1.51
CA SER A 98 -5.31 -1.28 -1.53
C SER A 98 -5.76 -0.79 -0.17
N GLY A 99 -6.99 -0.32 -0.09
CA GLY A 99 -7.57 0.10 1.17
C GLY A 99 -9.08 -0.08 1.16
N PHE A 100 -9.67 -0.17 2.34
CA PHE A 100 -11.11 -0.31 2.49
C PHE A 100 -11.53 0.15 3.87
N GLN A 101 -12.82 0.42 4.04
CA GLN A 101 -13.38 0.74 5.33
C GLN A 101 -13.82 -0.56 6.00
N LYS A 102 -13.37 -0.76 7.22
CA LYS A 102 -13.70 -1.96 7.98
C LYS A 102 -15.19 -1.99 8.33
N ARG A 103 -15.83 -3.13 8.09
CA ARG A 103 -17.22 -3.35 8.45
C ARG A 103 -17.39 -4.53 9.41
N THR A 104 -16.35 -5.36 9.54
CA THR A 104 -16.38 -6.57 10.38
C THR A 104 -15.07 -6.65 11.16
N GLU A 105 -15.04 -7.52 12.17
CA GLU A 105 -13.83 -7.73 12.98
C GLU A 105 -12.68 -8.25 12.14
N ARG A 106 -12.96 -9.17 11.27
CA ARG A 106 -11.97 -9.84 10.46
C ARG A 106 -11.82 -9.17 9.10
N THR A 107 -10.60 -9.11 8.59
CA THR A 107 -10.37 -8.64 7.24
C THR A 107 -11.00 -9.61 6.24
N PRO A 108 -11.87 -9.13 5.35
CA PRO A 108 -12.51 -10.01 4.37
C PRO A 108 -11.49 -10.72 3.50
N PRO A 109 -11.66 -12.04 3.26
CA PRO A 109 -10.72 -12.78 2.41
C PRO A 109 -10.55 -12.20 1.01
N GLY A 110 -11.61 -11.61 0.46
CA GLY A 110 -11.52 -10.98 -0.86
C GLY A 110 -10.58 -9.80 -0.91
N GLU A 111 -10.48 -9.05 0.18
CA GLU A 111 -9.56 -7.92 0.25
C GLU A 111 -8.10 -8.40 0.32
N ILE A 112 -7.87 -9.52 1.03
CA ILE A 112 -6.54 -10.11 1.11
C ILE A 112 -6.13 -10.66 -0.26
N THR A 113 -7.04 -11.38 -0.91
CA THR A 113 -6.78 -11.93 -2.25
C THR A 113 -6.46 -10.80 -3.24
N ARG A 114 -7.22 -9.71 -3.18
CA ARG A 114 -6.98 -8.57 -4.04
C ARG A 114 -5.58 -7.98 -3.81
N ALA A 115 -5.20 -7.82 -2.55
CA ALA A 115 -3.88 -7.29 -2.21
C ALA A 115 -2.76 -8.18 -2.72
N GLU A 116 -2.94 -9.50 -2.63
CA GLU A 116 -1.94 -10.43 -3.13
C GLU A 116 -1.81 -10.39 -4.65
N ARG A 117 -2.92 -10.23 -5.35
CA ARG A 117 -2.89 -10.06 -6.81
C ARG A 117 -2.20 -8.76 -7.20
N LEU A 118 -2.46 -7.70 -6.46
CA LEU A 118 -1.80 -6.42 -6.72
C LEU A 118 -0.30 -6.50 -6.45
N ARG A 119 0.09 -7.26 -5.43
CA ARG A 119 1.50 -7.51 -5.16
C ARG A 119 2.15 -8.27 -6.32
N GLU A 120 1.51 -9.31 -6.81
CA GLU A 120 2.03 -10.07 -7.96
C GLU A 120 2.18 -9.17 -9.18
N LEU A 121 1.20 -8.30 -9.42
CA LEU A 121 1.27 -7.34 -10.50
C LEU A 121 2.47 -6.42 -10.36
N TRP A 122 2.66 -5.88 -9.17
CA TRP A 122 3.78 -4.99 -8.90
C TRP A 122 5.11 -5.71 -9.14
N MET A 123 5.23 -6.95 -8.68
CA MET A 123 6.42 -7.76 -8.89
C MET A 123 6.73 -7.97 -10.37
N LYS A 124 5.71 -8.30 -11.15
CA LYS A 124 5.85 -8.49 -12.60
C LYS A 124 6.32 -7.22 -13.29
N TYR A 125 5.74 -6.08 -12.90
CA TYR A 125 6.12 -4.79 -13.48
C TYR A 125 7.54 -4.40 -13.16
N ARG A 126 7.95 -4.58 -11.93
CA ARG A 126 9.31 -4.24 -11.52
C ARG A 126 10.34 -5.10 -12.23
N ASN A 127 10.01 -6.37 -12.44
CA ASN A 127 10.90 -7.29 -13.11
C ASN A 127 10.91 -7.10 -14.62
N ARG A 128 9.86 -6.50 -15.18
CA ARG A 128 9.71 -6.27 -16.61
C ARG A 128 9.54 -4.79 -16.90
N TYR A 129 10.46 -4.03 -16.41
CA TYR A 129 10.42 -2.59 -16.58
C TYR A 129 10.17 -2.21 -18.04
N GLY A 130 9.13 -1.43 -18.29
CA GLY A 130 8.77 -1.04 -19.62
C GLY A 130 8.07 -2.12 -20.45
N GLY A 131 7.52 -3.12 -19.78
CA GLY A 131 6.81 -4.22 -20.45
C GLY A 131 5.91 -3.77 -21.57
N SER A 132 5.72 -4.64 -22.56
CA SER A 132 4.94 -4.32 -23.76
C SER A 132 3.48 -4.00 -23.42
N GLN A 133 2.83 -3.32 -24.35
CA GLN A 133 1.39 -3.03 -24.25
C GLN A 133 0.60 -4.32 -24.05
N GLU A 134 0.98 -5.36 -24.77
CA GLU A 134 0.32 -6.66 -24.71
C GLU A 134 0.42 -7.29 -23.33
N GLU A 135 1.60 -7.19 -22.71
CA GLU A 135 1.79 -7.71 -21.36
C GLU A 135 0.93 -6.95 -20.35
N ARG A 136 0.85 -5.63 -20.52
CA ARG A 136 0.01 -4.80 -19.65
C ARG A 136 -1.45 -5.19 -19.75
N GLU A 137 -1.93 -5.38 -20.97
CA GLU A 137 -3.32 -5.76 -21.21
C GLU A 137 -3.63 -7.14 -20.66
N ALA A 138 -2.70 -8.08 -20.81
CA ALA A 138 -2.86 -9.42 -20.28
C ALA A 138 -2.99 -9.41 -18.75
N ILE A 139 -2.15 -8.61 -18.08
CA ILE A 139 -2.19 -8.48 -16.62
C ILE A 139 -3.51 -7.84 -16.18
N LEU A 140 -3.92 -6.79 -16.88
CA LEU A 140 -5.16 -6.11 -16.55
C LEU A 140 -6.36 -7.04 -16.69
N LYS A 141 -6.36 -7.85 -17.73
CA LYS A 141 -7.42 -8.83 -17.96
C LYS A 141 -7.47 -9.87 -16.84
N GLU A 142 -6.29 -10.32 -16.41
CA GLU A 142 -6.17 -11.27 -15.31
C GLU A 142 -6.75 -10.70 -14.02
N LEU A 143 -6.50 -9.42 -13.75
CA LEU A 143 -7.01 -8.76 -12.56
C LEU A 143 -8.51 -8.51 -12.60
N SER A 144 -9.09 -8.40 -13.78
CA SER A 144 -10.52 -8.13 -13.93
C SER A 144 -11.38 -9.39 -13.73
N GLN A 145 -10.76 -10.54 -13.67
CA GLN A 145 -11.43 -11.81 -13.38
C GLN A 145 -11.39 -12.09 -11.89
#